data_fdf7ad7267388db9e746fee2376e60db
#
_entry.id   fdf7ad7267388db9e746fee2376e60db
#
_cell.length_a   1.000
_cell.length_b   1.000
_cell.length_c   1.000
_cell.angle_alpha   90.00
_cell.angle_beta   90.00
_cell.angle_gamma   90.00
#
_symmetry.space_group_name_H-M   'P 1'
#
loop_
_entity.id
_entity.type
_entity.pdbx_description
1 polymer ?
#
loop_
_entity_poly.entity_id
_entity_poly.type
_entity_poly.pdbx_seq_one_letter_code
_entity_poly.pdbx_strand_id
1 'polypeptide(L)'
;MSLATLYNSLPGLEDASNAFKDRDVMFAKLAPLLAAYQLQFGVCLVHAHCALEEGEAMVANGTISRPVRGGPQYPERWLADGTPYEFNQEPTKAPPVELIRDFHAIVGKDTTLGLFYENNPPDGKVWLEYTRGRENIVELVDKDTLPNHFETGWIPGTDGPLKMTCSMVCVGTEEDHVKVHQTVDVSQVNSSSVPNLTNPQGN
;
A
#
# COMPACT_ATOMS: atom_id res chain seq x y z
N MET A 1 0.36 -16.41 -11.00
CA MET A 1 0.21 -15.97 -9.59
C MET A 1 -1.18 -15.39 -9.46
N SER A 2 -1.97 -15.76 -8.45
CA SER A 2 -3.27 -15.12 -8.21
C SER A 2 -3.10 -13.72 -7.61
N LEU A 3 -4.15 -12.90 -7.69
CA LEU A 3 -4.13 -11.55 -7.13
C LEU A 3 -3.92 -11.59 -5.60
N ALA A 4 -4.61 -12.50 -4.91
CA ALA A 4 -4.43 -12.68 -3.47
C ALA A 4 -2.99 -13.08 -3.11
N THR A 5 -2.38 -14.00 -3.89
CA THR A 5 -0.96 -14.37 -3.69
C THR A 5 -0.03 -13.17 -3.90
N LEU A 6 -0.28 -12.36 -4.94
CA LEU A 6 0.49 -11.14 -5.21
C LEU A 6 0.36 -10.16 -4.04
N TYR A 7 -0.87 -9.84 -3.63
CA TYR A 7 -1.15 -8.88 -2.58
C TYR A 7 -0.53 -9.30 -1.23
N ASN A 8 -0.68 -10.58 -0.88
CA ASN A 8 -0.11 -11.13 0.36
C ASN A 8 1.44 -11.22 0.36
N SER A 9 2.08 -11.04 -0.81
CA SER A 9 3.54 -10.94 -0.91
C SER A 9 4.07 -9.51 -0.78
N LEU A 10 3.20 -8.51 -0.70
CA LEU A 10 3.59 -7.12 -0.49
C LEU A 10 4.19 -6.94 0.92
N PRO A 11 5.13 -6.02 1.09
CA PRO A 11 5.72 -5.74 2.41
C PRO A 11 4.68 -5.13 3.36
N GLY A 12 4.97 -5.19 4.66
CA GLY A 12 4.29 -4.38 5.65
C GLY A 12 4.67 -2.91 5.54
N LEU A 13 3.86 -2.05 6.17
CA LEU A 13 4.04 -0.59 6.12
C LEU A 13 5.44 -0.14 6.57
N GLU A 14 5.90 -0.64 7.71
CA GLU A 14 7.21 -0.29 8.27
C GLU A 14 8.35 -0.77 7.38
N ASP A 15 8.29 -2.02 6.90
CA ASP A 15 9.28 -2.61 6.01
C ASP A 15 9.37 -1.83 4.70
N ALA A 16 8.22 -1.49 4.10
CA ALA A 16 8.15 -0.69 2.89
C ALA A 16 8.77 0.69 3.10
N SER A 17 8.46 1.36 4.22
CA SER A 17 9.01 2.67 4.56
C SER A 17 10.52 2.62 4.79
N ASN A 18 11.01 1.60 5.49
CA ASN A 18 12.43 1.40 5.74
C ASN A 18 13.23 1.06 4.48
N ALA A 19 12.59 0.41 3.50
CA ALA A 19 13.21 0.11 2.20
C ALA A 19 13.29 1.34 1.28
N PHE A 20 12.41 2.32 1.44
CA PHE A 20 12.42 3.55 0.63
C PHE A 20 13.44 4.56 1.16
N LYS A 21 14.67 4.43 0.67
CA LYS A 21 15.80 5.32 0.96
C LYS A 21 15.94 6.39 -0.14
N ASP A 22 16.76 7.41 0.14
CA ASP A 22 17.11 8.48 -0.81
C ASP A 22 15.88 9.20 -1.43
N ARG A 23 14.86 9.44 -0.60
CA ARG A 23 13.57 10.01 -1.02
C ARG A 23 13.72 11.27 -1.85
N ASP A 24 14.56 12.22 -1.43
CA ASP A 24 14.73 13.49 -2.13
C ASP A 24 15.30 13.29 -3.54
N VAL A 25 16.27 12.39 -3.69
CA VAL A 25 16.85 12.06 -4.99
C VAL A 25 15.83 11.41 -5.92
N MET A 26 15.02 10.51 -5.37
CA MET A 26 13.96 9.84 -6.12
C MET A 26 12.87 10.83 -6.52
N PHE A 27 12.42 11.66 -5.60
CA PHE A 27 11.38 12.65 -5.86
C PHE A 27 11.80 13.72 -6.87
N ALA A 28 13.07 14.12 -6.88
CA ALA A 28 13.59 15.03 -7.90
C ALA A 28 13.47 14.48 -9.33
N LYS A 29 13.49 13.14 -9.48
CA LYS A 29 13.30 12.48 -10.80
C LYS A 29 11.82 12.24 -11.12
N LEU A 30 11.00 11.91 -10.12
CA LEU A 30 9.59 11.56 -10.30
C LEU A 30 8.69 12.77 -10.50
N ALA A 31 8.96 13.90 -9.84
CA ALA A 31 8.13 15.09 -9.95
C ALA A 31 7.97 15.58 -11.41
N PRO A 32 9.03 15.76 -12.22
CA PRO A 32 8.87 16.17 -13.62
C PRO A 32 8.19 15.11 -14.47
N LEU A 33 8.41 13.82 -14.22
CA LEU A 33 7.71 12.74 -14.91
C LEU A 33 6.20 12.85 -14.72
N LEU A 34 5.75 12.89 -13.46
CA LEU A 34 4.32 12.91 -13.14
C LEU A 34 3.64 14.21 -13.57
N ALA A 35 4.33 15.35 -13.47
CA ALA A 35 3.82 16.64 -13.95
C ALA A 35 3.51 16.64 -15.44
N ALA A 36 4.28 15.90 -16.25
CA ALA A 36 4.03 15.76 -17.70
C ALA A 36 2.71 15.04 -18.00
N TYR A 37 2.15 14.29 -17.07
CA TYR A 37 0.86 13.59 -17.20
C TYR A 37 -0.31 14.31 -16.51
N GLN A 38 -0.24 15.63 -16.41
CA GLN A 38 -1.31 16.49 -15.90
C GLN A 38 -1.72 16.19 -14.43
N LEU A 39 -0.78 15.74 -13.63
CA LEU A 39 -0.98 15.43 -12.19
C LEU A 39 -2.12 14.41 -11.92
N GLN A 40 -2.40 13.51 -12.85
CA GLN A 40 -3.46 12.51 -12.69
C GLN A 40 -3.01 11.29 -11.90
N PHE A 41 -1.71 11.18 -11.64
CA PHE A 41 -1.12 10.05 -10.93
C PHE A 41 -0.16 10.56 -9.86
N GLY A 42 -0.17 9.88 -8.73
CA GLY A 42 0.79 10.04 -7.65
C GLY A 42 1.66 8.80 -7.49
N VAL A 43 2.62 8.89 -6.60
CA VAL A 43 3.48 7.79 -6.17
C VAL A 43 3.03 7.31 -4.81
N CYS A 44 2.82 6.01 -4.64
CA CYS A 44 2.52 5.43 -3.34
C CYS A 44 3.62 4.50 -2.85
N LEU A 45 3.70 4.36 -1.54
CA LEU A 45 4.44 3.31 -0.88
C LEU A 45 3.61 2.03 -0.93
N VAL A 46 4.10 1.03 -1.65
CA VAL A 46 3.41 -0.26 -1.82
C VAL A 46 3.51 -1.06 -0.53
N HIS A 47 2.37 -1.36 0.08
CA HIS A 47 2.26 -2.18 1.28
C HIS A 47 0.89 -2.85 1.37
N ALA A 48 0.79 -3.94 2.13
CA ALA A 48 -0.48 -4.63 2.38
C ALA A 48 -1.17 -4.08 3.64
N HIS A 49 -2.49 -3.92 3.58
CA HIS A 49 -3.33 -3.51 4.71
C HIS A 49 -3.90 -4.72 5.49
N CYS A 50 -4.14 -5.83 4.81
CA CYS A 50 -4.65 -7.06 5.40
C CYS A 50 -4.27 -8.27 4.56
N ALA A 51 -4.46 -9.48 5.07
CA ALA A 51 -4.33 -10.70 4.27
C ALA A 51 -5.58 -10.92 3.40
N LEU A 52 -5.40 -11.33 2.14
CA LEU A 52 -6.47 -11.74 1.23
C LEU A 52 -6.60 -13.26 1.16
N GLU A 53 -7.83 -13.75 1.15
CA GLU A 53 -8.13 -15.13 0.82
C GLU A 53 -8.13 -15.34 -0.70
N GLU A 54 -8.03 -16.60 -1.14
CA GLU A 54 -8.06 -16.93 -2.57
C GLU A 54 -9.34 -16.41 -3.24
N GLY A 55 -9.17 -15.74 -4.37
CA GLY A 55 -10.26 -15.11 -5.14
C GLY A 55 -10.71 -13.74 -4.61
N GLU A 56 -10.10 -13.22 -3.54
CA GLU A 56 -10.33 -11.85 -3.08
C GLU A 56 -9.39 -10.85 -3.76
N ALA A 57 -9.88 -9.62 -3.87
CA ALA A 57 -9.13 -8.43 -4.22
C ALA A 57 -9.40 -7.34 -3.18
N MET A 58 -8.43 -6.45 -2.92
CA MET A 58 -8.64 -5.25 -2.13
C MET A 58 -9.36 -4.21 -2.98
N VAL A 59 -10.59 -3.84 -2.60
CA VAL A 59 -11.47 -3.00 -3.43
C VAL A 59 -12.04 -1.85 -2.62
N ALA A 60 -11.79 -0.63 -3.08
CA ALA A 60 -12.34 0.60 -2.51
C ALA A 60 -13.81 0.81 -2.94
N ASN A 61 -14.60 1.26 -2.00
CA ASN A 61 -15.94 1.83 -2.20
C ASN A 61 -16.06 3.11 -1.36
N GLY A 62 -15.94 4.24 -2.02
CA GLY A 62 -15.79 5.52 -1.34
C GLY A 62 -14.48 5.57 -0.55
N THR A 63 -14.57 5.77 0.76
CA THR A 63 -13.43 5.92 1.67
C THR A 63 -13.02 4.62 2.39
N ILE A 64 -13.58 3.48 2.01
CA ILE A 64 -13.29 2.20 2.64
C ILE A 64 -12.86 1.18 1.57
N SER A 65 -11.67 0.63 1.72
CA SER A 65 -11.19 -0.52 0.94
C SER A 65 -11.29 -1.79 1.78
N ARG A 66 -11.74 -2.88 1.15
CA ARG A 66 -11.90 -4.17 1.83
C ARG A 66 -11.74 -5.34 0.86
N PRO A 67 -11.45 -6.55 1.36
CA PRO A 67 -11.46 -7.76 0.53
C PRO A 67 -12.84 -8.04 -0.07
N VAL A 68 -12.89 -8.21 -1.39
CA VAL A 68 -14.13 -8.49 -2.15
C VAL A 68 -13.88 -9.63 -3.14
N ARG A 69 -14.84 -10.55 -3.27
CA ARG A 69 -14.84 -11.58 -4.30
C ARG A 69 -15.78 -11.19 -5.44
N GLY A 70 -15.22 -11.06 -6.64
CA GLY A 70 -16.01 -10.72 -7.83
C GLY A 70 -16.52 -9.28 -7.85
N GLY A 71 -17.37 -8.97 -8.84
CA GLY A 71 -17.90 -7.62 -9.06
C GLY A 71 -17.00 -6.73 -9.93
N PRO A 72 -17.45 -5.50 -10.24
CA PRO A 72 -16.64 -4.54 -10.98
C PRO A 72 -15.42 -4.14 -10.15
N GLN A 73 -14.26 -4.17 -10.80
CA GLN A 73 -12.98 -3.87 -10.17
C GLN A 73 -12.14 -3.07 -11.18
N TYR A 74 -12.01 -1.79 -10.94
CA TYR A 74 -11.18 -0.90 -11.76
C TYR A 74 -9.86 -0.66 -11.02
N PRO A 75 -8.70 -0.94 -11.65
CA PRO A 75 -7.41 -0.74 -11.01
C PRO A 75 -7.22 0.70 -10.51
N GLU A 76 -6.79 0.87 -9.27
CA GLU A 76 -6.57 2.17 -8.63
C GLU A 76 -5.11 2.38 -8.23
N ARG A 77 -4.42 1.26 -7.86
CA ARG A 77 -2.99 1.27 -7.54
C ARG A 77 -2.23 0.21 -8.33
N TRP A 78 -1.03 0.55 -8.76
CA TRP A 78 -0.18 -0.30 -9.61
C TRP A 78 1.22 -0.40 -9.03
N LEU A 79 1.80 -1.60 -9.12
CA LEU A 79 3.22 -1.80 -8.89
C LEU A 79 4.05 -1.05 -9.96
N ALA A 80 5.36 -0.96 -9.74
CA ALA A 80 6.26 -0.25 -10.65
C ALA A 80 6.25 -0.78 -12.10
N ASP A 81 5.94 -2.05 -12.30
CA ASP A 81 5.82 -2.70 -13.61
C ASP A 81 4.43 -2.53 -14.27
N GLY A 82 3.51 -1.83 -13.60
CA GLY A 82 2.15 -1.62 -14.06
C GLY A 82 1.17 -2.73 -13.67
N THR A 83 1.59 -3.73 -12.88
CA THR A 83 0.69 -4.74 -12.34
C THR A 83 -0.26 -4.12 -11.31
N PRO A 84 -1.60 -4.17 -11.51
CA PRO A 84 -2.54 -3.64 -10.54
C PRO A 84 -2.60 -4.54 -9.30
N TYR A 85 -2.71 -3.93 -8.11
CA TYR A 85 -2.82 -4.67 -6.85
C TYR A 85 -3.96 -4.20 -5.94
N GLU A 86 -4.47 -2.96 -6.10
CA GLU A 86 -5.68 -2.47 -5.46
C GLU A 86 -6.63 -1.88 -6.50
N PHE A 87 -7.93 -1.93 -6.19
CA PHE A 87 -9.00 -1.65 -7.12
C PHE A 87 -10.06 -0.75 -6.50
N ASN A 88 -10.91 -0.16 -7.35
CA ASN A 88 -12.05 0.64 -6.96
C ASN A 88 -13.33 0.06 -7.60
N GLN A 89 -14.48 0.25 -6.98
CA GLN A 89 -15.78 -0.08 -7.57
C GLN A 89 -16.20 0.92 -8.65
N GLU A 90 -15.72 2.16 -8.55
CA GLU A 90 -15.94 3.20 -9.54
C GLU A 90 -14.85 3.19 -10.62
N PRO A 91 -15.20 3.55 -11.86
CA PRO A 91 -14.23 3.62 -12.94
C PRO A 91 -13.06 4.57 -12.64
N THR A 92 -11.85 4.07 -12.80
CA THR A 92 -10.59 4.82 -12.67
C THR A 92 -9.92 4.95 -14.03
N LYS A 93 -8.87 5.73 -14.11
CA LYS A 93 -8.04 5.86 -15.30
C LYS A 93 -6.73 5.09 -15.11
N ALA A 94 -6.46 4.16 -16.00
CA ALA A 94 -5.18 3.46 -16.00
C ALA A 94 -4.02 4.39 -16.43
N PRO A 95 -2.83 4.25 -15.85
CA PRO A 95 -1.66 4.99 -16.29
C PRO A 95 -1.29 4.60 -17.74
N PRO A 96 -0.89 5.57 -18.58
CA PRO A 96 -0.37 5.27 -19.91
C PRO A 96 0.85 4.34 -19.85
N VAL A 97 1.01 3.51 -20.88
CA VAL A 97 2.13 2.54 -20.94
C VAL A 97 3.49 3.25 -20.88
N GLU A 98 3.60 4.44 -21.47
CA GLU A 98 4.79 5.26 -21.44
C GLU A 98 5.11 5.74 -20.03
N LEU A 99 4.09 6.13 -19.25
CA LEU A 99 4.28 6.50 -17.84
C LEU A 99 4.80 5.31 -17.02
N ILE A 100 4.20 4.13 -17.17
CA ILE A 100 4.64 2.92 -16.47
C ILE A 100 6.09 2.60 -16.82
N ARG A 101 6.45 2.61 -18.10
CA ARG A 101 7.80 2.34 -18.58
C ARG A 101 8.82 3.32 -17.97
N ASP A 102 8.52 4.62 -18.02
CA ASP A 102 9.44 5.67 -17.57
C ASP A 102 9.53 5.70 -16.04
N PHE A 103 8.41 5.45 -15.35
CA PHE A 103 8.39 5.26 -13.90
C PHE A 103 9.27 4.07 -13.48
N HIS A 104 9.05 2.90 -14.09
CA HIS A 104 9.84 1.70 -13.83
C HIS A 104 11.34 1.90 -14.07
N ALA A 105 11.70 2.63 -15.13
CA ALA A 105 13.10 2.95 -15.43
C ALA A 105 13.76 3.82 -14.35
N ILE A 106 12.99 4.68 -13.67
CA ILE A 106 13.47 5.54 -12.60
C ILE A 106 13.59 4.76 -11.27
N VAL A 107 12.53 4.03 -10.88
CA VAL A 107 12.44 3.41 -9.55
C VAL A 107 13.07 2.02 -9.49
N GLY A 108 13.19 1.34 -10.62
CA GLY A 108 13.74 -0.02 -10.72
C GLY A 108 12.75 -1.11 -10.30
N LYS A 109 13.16 -2.36 -10.47
CA LYS A 109 12.30 -3.54 -10.25
C LYS A 109 12.09 -3.92 -8.77
N ASP A 110 13.09 -3.63 -7.92
CA ASP A 110 13.11 -4.04 -6.52
C ASP A 110 12.66 -2.87 -5.60
N THR A 111 11.76 -2.03 -6.11
CA THR A 111 11.25 -0.85 -5.42
C THR A 111 10.00 -1.18 -4.57
N THR A 112 9.81 -0.42 -3.50
CA THR A 112 8.56 -0.37 -2.73
C THR A 112 7.65 0.77 -3.19
N LEU A 113 7.91 1.37 -4.36
CA LEU A 113 7.11 2.44 -4.92
C LEU A 113 6.18 1.92 -6.01
N GLY A 114 4.97 2.46 -6.03
CA GLY A 114 3.96 2.22 -7.04
C GLY A 114 3.31 3.51 -7.52
N LEU A 115 2.40 3.38 -8.46
CA LEU A 115 1.56 4.48 -8.94
C LEU A 115 0.17 4.36 -8.36
N PHE A 116 -0.50 5.48 -8.12
CA PHE A 116 -1.92 5.51 -7.80
C PHE A 116 -2.66 6.57 -8.60
N TYR A 117 -3.96 6.34 -8.83
CA TYR A 117 -4.83 7.33 -9.45
C TYR A 117 -5.16 8.41 -8.44
N GLU A 118 -4.86 9.65 -8.80
CA GLU A 118 -4.80 10.77 -7.88
C GLU A 118 -6.18 11.34 -7.51
N ASN A 119 -6.33 11.65 -6.24
CA ASN A 119 -7.38 12.49 -5.70
C ASN A 119 -6.72 13.52 -4.76
N ASN A 120 -6.38 14.68 -5.31
CA ASN A 120 -5.67 15.73 -4.57
C ASN A 120 -6.42 16.16 -3.31
N PRO A 121 -5.83 16.06 -2.12
CA PRO A 121 -6.45 16.64 -0.93
C PRO A 121 -6.44 18.18 -1.06
N PRO A 122 -7.44 18.87 -0.50
CA PRO A 122 -7.44 20.33 -0.37
C PRO A 122 -6.20 20.84 0.39
N ASP A 123 -5.84 22.11 0.18
CA ASP A 123 -4.74 22.77 0.87
C ASP A 123 -4.84 22.61 2.40
N GLY A 124 -3.72 22.32 3.04
CA GLY A 124 -3.64 22.09 4.48
C GLY A 124 -4.16 20.73 4.95
N LYS A 125 -4.71 19.92 4.05
CA LYS A 125 -5.24 18.60 4.35
C LYS A 125 -4.39 17.48 3.75
N VAL A 126 -4.64 16.25 4.23
CA VAL A 126 -3.98 15.02 3.78
C VAL A 126 -4.96 13.86 3.95
N TRP A 127 -4.84 12.86 3.11
CA TRP A 127 -5.54 11.59 3.27
C TRP A 127 -4.85 10.76 4.35
N LEU A 128 -5.58 10.42 5.40
CA LEU A 128 -5.13 9.53 6.47
C LEU A 128 -5.71 8.14 6.24
N GLU A 129 -4.82 7.15 6.06
CA GLU A 129 -5.17 5.74 5.98
C GLU A 129 -4.94 5.06 7.34
N TYR A 130 -5.85 4.17 7.71
CA TYR A 130 -5.68 3.26 8.85
C TYR A 130 -6.47 1.98 8.65
N THR A 131 -5.96 0.89 9.21
CA THR A 131 -6.61 -0.43 9.09
C THR A 131 -7.42 -0.74 10.33
N ARG A 132 -8.66 -1.21 10.13
CA ARG A 132 -9.52 -1.74 11.18
C ARG A 132 -10.03 -3.12 10.76
N GLY A 133 -9.52 -4.17 11.39
CA GLY A 133 -9.74 -5.55 10.98
C GLY A 133 -9.20 -5.79 9.57
N ARG A 134 -10.07 -6.05 8.59
CA ARG A 134 -9.67 -6.23 7.19
C ARG A 134 -10.05 -5.05 6.29
N GLU A 135 -10.48 -3.94 6.88
CA GLU A 135 -10.86 -2.72 6.15
C GLU A 135 -9.74 -1.69 6.27
N ASN A 136 -9.32 -1.12 5.15
CA ASN A 136 -8.51 0.10 5.12
C ASN A 136 -9.45 1.29 4.97
N ILE A 137 -9.39 2.23 5.90
CA ILE A 137 -10.26 3.41 5.98
C ILE A 137 -9.42 4.64 5.64
N VAL A 138 -9.96 5.50 4.79
CA VAL A 138 -9.32 6.74 4.34
C VAL A 138 -10.15 7.93 4.80
N GLU A 139 -9.54 8.86 5.52
CA GLU A 139 -10.20 10.08 6.00
C GLU A 139 -9.42 11.31 5.60
N LEU A 140 -10.13 12.40 5.30
CA LEU A 140 -9.51 13.69 5.01
C LEU A 140 -9.31 14.47 6.32
N VAL A 141 -8.06 14.68 6.72
CA VAL A 141 -7.72 15.33 8.00
C VAL A 141 -6.82 16.55 7.79
N ASP A 142 -6.76 17.42 8.78
CA ASP A 142 -5.83 18.54 8.80
C ASP A 142 -4.40 18.04 9.11
N LYS A 143 -3.40 18.50 8.37
CA LYS A 143 -1.99 18.09 8.54
C LYS A 143 -1.47 18.33 9.95
N ASP A 144 -1.94 19.40 10.62
CA ASP A 144 -1.50 19.78 11.95
C ASP A 144 -2.06 18.86 13.06
N THR A 145 -3.01 17.98 12.75
CA THR A 145 -3.67 17.07 13.69
C THR A 145 -3.24 15.62 13.56
N LEU A 146 -2.26 15.34 12.71
CA LEU A 146 -1.82 13.98 12.43
C LEU A 146 -1.24 13.28 13.66
N PRO A 147 -1.63 12.02 13.94
CA PRO A 147 -0.94 11.18 14.90
C PRO A 147 0.47 10.79 14.37
N ASN A 148 1.20 9.96 15.11
CA ASN A 148 2.41 9.35 14.58
C ASN A 148 2.07 8.51 13.34
N HIS A 149 2.73 8.76 12.21
CA HIS A 149 2.35 8.21 10.91
C HIS A 149 3.56 7.96 10.01
N PHE A 150 3.33 7.19 8.95
CA PHE A 150 4.22 7.05 7.81
C PHE A 150 3.64 7.80 6.61
N GLU A 151 4.47 8.51 5.88
CA GLU A 151 4.07 9.06 4.59
C GLU A 151 3.98 7.93 3.56
N THR A 152 2.83 7.80 2.89
CA THR A 152 2.54 6.69 1.98
C THR A 152 2.11 7.10 0.58
N GLY A 153 1.80 8.38 0.36
CA GLY A 153 1.46 8.89 -0.96
C GLY A 153 2.00 10.29 -1.20
N TRP A 154 2.47 10.53 -2.43
CA TRP A 154 3.05 11.80 -2.83
C TRP A 154 2.61 12.19 -4.23
N ILE A 155 2.38 13.47 -4.41
CA ILE A 155 1.99 14.10 -5.67
C ILE A 155 2.95 15.23 -6.02
N PRO A 156 3.11 15.59 -7.28
CA PRO A 156 3.81 16.80 -7.66
C PRO A 156 3.07 18.03 -7.12
N GLY A 157 3.78 18.92 -6.43
CA GLY A 157 3.22 20.20 -5.98
C GLY A 157 2.88 21.09 -7.17
N THR A 158 1.84 21.91 -7.01
CA THR A 158 1.36 22.85 -8.04
C THR A 158 2.01 24.22 -7.93
N ASP A 159 2.56 24.57 -6.76
CA ASP A 159 3.08 25.89 -6.47
C ASP A 159 4.62 25.89 -6.36
N GLY A 160 5.28 26.55 -7.31
CA GLY A 160 6.73 26.77 -7.29
C GLY A 160 7.54 25.67 -7.99
N PRO A 161 8.81 25.43 -7.59
CA PRO A 161 9.63 24.40 -8.20
C PRO A 161 9.00 23.02 -7.98
N LEU A 162 9.00 22.19 -9.02
CA LEU A 162 8.45 20.83 -8.99
C LEU A 162 9.02 20.03 -7.82
N LYS A 163 8.19 19.81 -6.81
CA LYS A 163 8.50 18.99 -5.63
C LYS A 163 7.39 17.97 -5.43
N MET A 164 7.74 16.80 -4.93
CA MET A 164 6.74 15.86 -4.43
C MET A 164 6.26 16.34 -3.06
N THR A 165 4.94 16.41 -2.90
CA THR A 165 4.28 16.79 -1.66
C THR A 165 3.53 15.58 -1.11
N CYS A 166 3.64 15.32 0.19
CA CYS A 166 2.85 14.27 0.84
C CYS A 166 1.35 14.61 0.75
N SER A 167 0.60 13.70 0.13
CA SER A 167 -0.85 13.75 -0.04
C SER A 167 -1.57 12.69 0.80
N MET A 168 -0.85 11.63 1.22
CA MET A 168 -1.40 10.50 1.93
C MET A 168 -0.44 10.01 3.00
N VAL A 169 -0.97 9.68 4.16
CA VAL A 169 -0.25 9.11 5.28
C VAL A 169 -0.98 7.88 5.81
N CYS A 170 -0.26 6.91 6.36
CA CYS A 170 -0.83 5.73 6.99
C CYS A 170 -0.39 5.63 8.46
N VAL A 171 -1.33 5.30 9.34
CA VAL A 171 -1.04 5.01 10.75
C VAL A 171 -0.84 3.52 10.90
N GLY A 172 0.38 3.14 11.28
CA GLY A 172 0.66 1.79 11.73
C GLY A 172 0.20 1.64 13.18
N THR A 173 -0.87 0.90 13.43
CA THR A 173 -1.10 0.40 14.78
C THR A 173 -0.24 -0.85 14.95
N GLU A 174 0.60 -0.89 15.99
CA GLU A 174 1.48 -2.04 16.28
C GLU A 174 0.71 -3.37 16.37
N GLU A 175 -0.59 -3.31 16.67
CA GLU A 175 -1.43 -4.51 16.82
C GLU A 175 -1.98 -5.06 15.50
N ASP A 176 -2.28 -4.22 14.51
CA ASP A 176 -2.99 -4.65 13.29
C ASP A 176 -2.05 -4.95 12.12
N HIS A 177 -1.00 -4.17 11.89
CA HIS A 177 -0.03 -4.45 10.84
C HIS A 177 0.94 -5.61 11.16
N VAL A 178 1.26 -5.85 12.44
CA VAL A 178 2.12 -6.98 12.86
C VAL A 178 1.39 -8.31 12.77
N LYS A 179 0.08 -8.35 13.04
CA LYS A 179 -0.72 -9.59 12.96
C LYS A 179 -0.91 -10.11 11.53
N VAL A 180 -0.91 -9.24 10.53
CA VAL A 180 -1.02 -9.65 9.12
C VAL A 180 0.18 -10.49 8.68
N HIS A 181 1.38 -10.18 9.16
CA HIS A 181 2.60 -10.92 8.80
C HIS A 181 2.82 -12.18 9.67
N GLN A 182 2.26 -12.24 10.87
CA GLN A 182 2.35 -13.44 11.73
C GLN A 182 1.40 -14.56 11.30
N THR A 183 0.31 -14.26 10.60
CA THR A 183 -0.64 -15.29 10.13
C THR A 183 -0.21 -16.02 8.85
N VAL A 184 0.81 -15.52 8.14
CA VAL A 184 1.34 -16.18 6.93
C VAL A 184 2.32 -17.32 7.27
N ASP A 185 2.84 -17.39 8.51
CA ASP A 185 3.84 -18.38 8.93
C ASP A 185 3.27 -19.53 9.76
N VAL A 186 1.98 -19.84 9.64
CA VAL A 186 1.32 -20.97 10.32
C VAL A 186 1.80 -22.35 9.81
N SER A 187 2.55 -22.40 8.71
CA SER A 187 3.12 -23.67 8.20
C SER A 187 4.36 -24.16 8.96
N GLN A 188 4.94 -23.36 9.85
CA GLN A 188 6.13 -23.75 10.62
C GLN A 188 5.87 -24.11 12.10
N VAL A 189 4.65 -23.96 12.62
CA VAL A 189 4.35 -24.18 14.05
C VAL A 189 3.99 -25.64 14.39
N ASN A 190 3.88 -26.54 13.42
CA ASN A 190 3.49 -27.93 13.68
C ASN A 190 4.62 -28.97 13.55
N SER A 191 5.81 -28.68 14.01
CA SER A 191 6.82 -29.72 14.20
C SER A 191 7.80 -29.42 15.34
N SER A 192 7.31 -29.32 16.56
CA SER A 192 8.13 -29.68 17.73
C SER A 192 7.29 -29.81 19.02
N SER A 193 7.44 -31.01 19.60
CA SER A 193 7.22 -31.36 20.98
C SER A 193 5.79 -31.54 21.51
N VAL A 194 5.31 -32.77 21.32
CA VAL A 194 4.43 -33.40 22.29
C VAL A 194 5.32 -33.79 23.49
N PRO A 195 5.11 -33.29 24.71
CA PRO A 195 5.77 -33.82 25.87
C PRO A 195 5.11 -35.17 26.22
N ASN A 196 5.91 -36.21 26.18
CA ASN A 196 5.55 -37.54 26.69
C ASN A 196 5.23 -37.45 28.21
N LEU A 197 3.95 -37.47 28.52
CA LEU A 197 3.50 -37.73 29.92
C LEU A 197 3.69 -39.21 30.22
N THR A 198 4.84 -39.59 30.74
CA THR A 198 5.04 -40.86 31.41
C THR A 198 4.34 -40.83 32.75
N ASN A 199 3.35 -41.68 32.86
CA ASN A 199 2.62 -42.04 34.06
C ASN A 199 3.53 -42.77 35.05
N PRO A 200 3.69 -42.37 36.32
CA PRO A 200 4.26 -43.24 37.33
C PRO A 200 3.11 -43.99 38.04
N GLN A 201 2.99 -45.28 37.71
CA GLN A 201 2.29 -46.18 38.60
C GLN A 201 3.26 -46.71 39.65
N GLY A 202 2.77 -46.76 40.88
CA GLY A 202 3.01 -47.91 41.79
C GLY A 202 3.99 -47.69 42.95
N ASN A 203 3.57 -47.50 44.04
CA ASN A 203 3.45 -48.33 45.30
C ASN A 203 3.12 -47.43 46.48
#